data_9cb96f7107ce4f003b189565c7337c37
#
_entry.id   9cb96f7107ce4f003b189565c7337c37
#
_cell.length_a   1.000
_cell.length_b   1.000
_cell.length_c   1.000
_cell.angle_alpha   90.00
_cell.angle_beta   90.00
_cell.angle_gamma   90.00
#
_symmetry.space_group_name_H-M   'P 1'
#
loop_
_entity.id
_entity.type
_entity.pdbx_description
1 polymer ?
#
loop_
_entity_poly.entity_id
_entity_poly.type
_entity_poly.pdbx_seq_one_letter_code
_entity_poly.pdbx_strand_id
1 'polypeptide(L)'
;MAEKIKINKRGQMAIWVIVAMAFVISIVLFFFLRGDIKPETGERIEENPTGFVSNCVRGSVNDVIDIILAQGGFANPEHSKYYNGINISYLCYNAGNYNPCINEHPILINEIKEEIKNYIAPKVEQCFQDYKSEIKKRNAEIELGVMNLELKLAPDRIFVNIEREVDIKSKEQSFSYDRFDVEIISPLYNIARVAMEIASQEAKYCYFEYVGYMILYPKFIIERDSLSDSTEIYIIKDKKSRKEMNIAIRSCAIPPGL
;
A
#
# COMPACT_ATOMS: atom_id res chain seq x y z
N MET A 1 -65.06 -56.76 -2.60
CA MET A 1 -65.10 -55.92 -1.43
C MET A 1 -63.78 -55.17 -1.32
N ALA A 2 -63.76 -53.93 -1.75
CA ALA A 2 -62.53 -53.10 -1.63
C ALA A 2 -62.80 -52.03 -0.58
N GLU A 3 -62.11 -52.20 0.56
CA GLU A 3 -62.21 -51.28 1.72
C GLU A 3 -61.40 -50.06 1.42
N LYS A 4 -62.06 -48.88 1.25
CA LYS A 4 -61.45 -47.60 1.07
C LYS A 4 -60.91 -47.10 2.43
N ILE A 5 -59.62 -47.16 2.60
CA ILE A 5 -58.95 -46.52 3.76
C ILE A 5 -59.09 -45.02 3.63
N LYS A 6 -59.91 -44.42 4.50
CA LYS A 6 -60.10 -42.97 4.62
C LYS A 6 -58.88 -42.36 5.33
N ILE A 7 -57.91 -41.90 4.60
CA ILE A 7 -56.73 -41.20 5.13
C ILE A 7 -57.20 -39.83 5.69
N ASN A 8 -57.10 -39.68 7.03
CA ASN A 8 -57.51 -38.50 7.74
C ASN A 8 -56.55 -37.32 7.41
N LYS A 9 -57.07 -36.28 6.77
CA LYS A 9 -56.30 -35.06 6.35
C LYS A 9 -55.49 -34.40 7.46
N ARG A 10 -55.89 -34.57 8.73
CA ARG A 10 -55.15 -34.05 9.91
C ARG A 10 -53.87 -34.85 10.21
N GLY A 11 -53.83 -36.15 9.94
CA GLY A 11 -52.64 -36.98 10.10
C GLY A 11 -51.58 -36.69 9.03
N GLN A 12 -52.00 -36.33 7.82
CA GLN A 12 -51.11 -36.02 6.73
C GLN A 12 -50.35 -34.71 6.97
N MET A 13 -50.95 -33.68 7.57
CA MET A 13 -50.27 -32.45 7.94
C MET A 13 -49.23 -32.66 9.05
N ALA A 14 -49.50 -33.52 10.02
CA ALA A 14 -48.55 -33.82 11.10
C ALA A 14 -47.27 -34.49 10.57
N ILE A 15 -47.39 -35.37 9.57
CA ILE A 15 -46.24 -36.03 8.93
C ILE A 15 -45.35 -35.02 8.22
N TRP A 16 -45.94 -34.06 7.49
CA TRP A 16 -45.17 -33.01 6.82
C TRP A 16 -44.42 -32.07 7.78
N VAL A 17 -45.04 -31.76 8.93
CA VAL A 17 -44.38 -30.96 9.98
C VAL A 17 -43.21 -31.72 10.60
N ILE A 18 -43.36 -33.01 10.85
CA ILE A 18 -42.28 -33.86 11.42
C ILE A 18 -41.11 -33.94 10.42
N VAL A 19 -41.40 -34.16 9.14
CA VAL A 19 -40.37 -34.20 8.08
C VAL A 19 -39.65 -32.86 7.95
N ALA A 20 -40.38 -31.75 7.98
CA ALA A 20 -39.77 -30.41 7.91
C ALA A 20 -38.87 -30.15 9.15
N MET A 21 -39.31 -30.52 10.36
CA MET A 21 -38.47 -30.39 11.57
C MET A 21 -37.21 -31.26 11.50
N ALA A 22 -37.31 -32.51 11.02
CA ALA A 22 -36.18 -33.40 10.86
C ALA A 22 -35.17 -32.82 9.84
N PHE A 23 -35.66 -32.18 8.77
CA PHE A 23 -34.80 -31.52 7.77
C PHE A 23 -34.07 -30.30 8.33
N VAL A 24 -34.75 -29.46 9.11
CA VAL A 24 -34.15 -28.30 9.82
C VAL A 24 -33.08 -28.77 10.81
N ILE A 25 -33.39 -29.80 11.62
CA ILE A 25 -32.43 -30.37 12.57
C ILE A 25 -31.23 -30.97 11.85
N SER A 26 -31.42 -31.66 10.71
CA SER A 26 -30.31 -32.17 9.89
C SER A 26 -29.41 -31.06 9.33
N ILE A 27 -30.00 -29.95 8.89
CA ILE A 27 -29.25 -28.79 8.42
C ILE A 27 -28.46 -28.13 9.55
N VAL A 28 -29.08 -27.94 10.70
CA VAL A 28 -28.43 -27.37 11.89
C VAL A 28 -27.28 -28.28 12.35
N LEU A 29 -27.50 -29.58 12.45
CA LEU A 29 -26.45 -30.55 12.79
C LEU A 29 -25.33 -30.57 11.75
N PHE A 30 -25.66 -30.47 10.46
CA PHE A 30 -24.66 -30.37 9.40
C PHE A 30 -23.79 -29.15 9.51
N PHE A 31 -24.37 -27.98 9.85
CA PHE A 31 -23.62 -26.76 10.11
C PHE A 31 -22.83 -26.82 11.43
N PHE A 32 -23.38 -27.42 12.47
CA PHE A 32 -22.66 -27.65 13.74
C PHE A 32 -21.50 -28.63 13.59
N LEU A 33 -21.67 -29.72 12.86
CA LEU A 33 -20.61 -30.68 12.57
C LEU A 33 -19.57 -30.14 11.58
N ARG A 34 -19.96 -29.23 10.67
CA ARG A 34 -19.02 -28.50 9.82
C ARG A 34 -18.33 -27.33 10.52
N GLY A 35 -18.93 -26.77 11.58
CA GLY A 35 -18.32 -25.68 12.36
C GLY A 35 -17.07 -26.11 13.13
N ASP A 36 -16.83 -27.42 13.30
CA ASP A 36 -15.60 -27.96 13.89
C ASP A 36 -14.57 -28.42 12.86
N ILE A 37 -14.85 -28.27 11.57
CA ILE A 37 -13.77 -28.18 10.58
C ILE A 37 -13.24 -26.73 10.69
N LYS A 38 -12.57 -26.41 11.80
CA LYS A 38 -11.42 -25.53 11.71
C LYS A 38 -10.59 -26.15 10.59
N PRO A 39 -10.35 -25.44 9.47
CA PRO A 39 -9.17 -25.85 8.71
C PRO A 39 -8.09 -25.83 9.80
N GLU A 40 -7.45 -26.94 10.08
CA GLU A 40 -6.05 -26.90 10.41
C GLU A 40 -5.39 -26.25 9.19
N THR A 41 -5.49 -24.90 9.11
CA THR A 41 -4.34 -24.13 8.79
C THR A 41 -3.39 -24.43 9.96
N GLY A 42 -2.89 -25.64 9.98
CA GLY A 42 -1.50 -25.80 10.32
C GLY A 42 -0.90 -24.70 9.48
N GLU A 43 -0.41 -23.65 10.11
CA GLU A 43 0.55 -22.78 9.50
C GLU A 43 1.60 -23.71 8.92
N ARG A 44 1.33 -24.20 7.68
CA ARG A 44 2.39 -24.50 6.76
C ARG A 44 3.03 -23.13 6.63
N ILE A 45 4.00 -22.87 7.51
CA ILE A 45 5.03 -21.90 7.20
C ILE A 45 5.42 -22.34 5.81
N GLU A 46 5.10 -21.48 4.85
CA GLU A 46 5.43 -21.73 3.46
C GLU A 46 6.89 -22.15 3.47
N GLU A 47 7.16 -23.39 3.10
CA GLU A 47 8.52 -23.88 2.86
C GLU A 47 9.22 -22.97 1.85
N ASN A 48 8.42 -22.17 1.13
CA ASN A 48 8.85 -21.18 0.17
C ASN A 48 9.00 -19.80 0.85
N PRO A 49 10.23 -19.31 1.04
CA PRO A 49 10.50 -17.99 1.63
C PRO A 49 9.87 -16.83 0.83
N THR A 50 9.59 -17.05 -0.47
CA THR A 50 9.06 -16.02 -1.37
C THR A 50 7.73 -15.44 -0.88
N GLY A 51 6.81 -16.27 -0.41
CA GLY A 51 5.51 -15.80 0.12
C GLY A 51 5.68 -14.98 1.39
N PHE A 52 6.49 -15.47 2.33
CA PHE A 52 6.78 -14.78 3.59
C PHE A 52 7.42 -13.41 3.34
N VAL A 53 8.48 -13.38 2.52
CA VAL A 53 9.21 -12.15 2.18
C VAL A 53 8.30 -11.19 1.42
N SER A 54 7.54 -11.67 0.42
CA SER A 54 6.59 -10.83 -0.34
C SER A 54 5.58 -10.12 0.56
N ASN A 55 4.97 -10.83 1.51
CA ASN A 55 3.98 -10.23 2.41
C ASN A 55 4.59 -9.15 3.30
N CYS A 56 5.76 -9.42 3.85
CA CYS A 56 6.51 -8.49 4.70
C CYS A 56 6.93 -7.24 3.92
N VAL A 57 7.48 -7.40 2.70
CA VAL A 57 7.87 -6.29 1.83
C VAL A 57 6.66 -5.43 1.44
N ARG A 58 5.54 -6.05 1.06
CA ARG A 58 4.29 -5.32 0.73
C ARG A 58 3.81 -4.47 1.89
N GLY A 59 3.82 -5.00 3.11
CA GLY A 59 3.47 -4.25 4.32
C GLY A 59 4.36 -3.03 4.49
N SER A 60 5.68 -3.23 4.51
CA SER A 60 6.66 -2.17 4.69
C SER A 60 6.61 -1.07 3.62
N VAL A 61 6.38 -1.45 2.35
CA VAL A 61 6.25 -0.49 1.24
C VAL A 61 4.95 0.29 1.34
N ASN A 62 3.82 -0.34 1.68
CA ASN A 62 2.55 0.37 1.84
C ASN A 62 2.62 1.38 2.98
N ASP A 63 3.24 1.01 4.10
CA ASP A 63 3.41 1.90 5.25
C ASP A 63 4.18 3.17 4.87
N VAL A 64 5.32 3.02 4.18
CA VAL A 64 6.12 4.19 3.79
C VAL A 64 5.45 5.03 2.71
N ILE A 65 4.70 4.42 1.77
CA ILE A 65 3.95 5.17 0.76
C ILE A 65 2.96 6.14 1.41
N ASP A 66 2.25 5.72 2.45
CA ASP A 66 1.27 6.57 3.12
C ASP A 66 1.95 7.75 3.84
N ILE A 67 3.13 7.53 4.43
CA ILE A 67 3.92 8.58 5.05
C ILE A 67 4.41 9.59 4.01
N ILE A 68 5.10 9.13 2.96
CA ILE A 68 5.72 10.01 1.97
C ILE A 68 4.71 10.75 1.11
N LEU A 69 3.57 10.15 0.82
CA LEU A 69 2.48 10.83 0.11
C LEU A 69 1.95 12.00 0.94
N ALA A 70 1.73 11.81 2.23
CA ALA A 70 1.26 12.88 3.10
C ALA A 70 2.27 14.04 3.23
N GLN A 71 3.56 13.76 3.10
CA GLN A 71 4.66 14.70 3.40
C GLN A 71 5.43 15.18 2.17
N GLY A 72 4.87 15.05 0.97
CA GLY A 72 5.46 15.62 -0.25
C GLY A 72 6.59 14.82 -0.86
N GLY A 73 6.65 13.50 -0.59
CA GLY A 73 7.62 12.57 -1.16
C GLY A 73 8.70 12.09 -0.20
N PHE A 74 8.73 12.58 1.04
CA PHE A 74 9.78 12.32 2.03
C PHE A 74 9.17 11.84 3.35
N ALA A 75 9.83 10.92 4.04
CA ALA A 75 9.41 10.47 5.36
C ALA A 75 9.80 11.50 6.47
N ASN A 76 10.90 12.21 6.25
CA ASN A 76 11.35 13.28 7.14
C ASN A 76 11.82 14.47 6.29
N PRO A 77 10.91 15.34 5.81
CA PRO A 77 11.27 16.46 4.95
C PRO A 77 12.12 17.49 5.73
N GLU A 78 13.31 17.82 5.20
CA GLU A 78 14.22 18.79 5.82
C GLU A 78 13.70 20.23 5.70
N HIS A 79 13.18 20.61 4.51
CA HIS A 79 12.56 21.88 4.25
C HIS A 79 11.06 21.70 4.05
N SER A 80 10.27 22.12 5.02
CA SER A 80 8.85 21.79 5.06
C SER A 80 7.97 22.90 5.61
N LYS A 81 6.69 22.85 5.23
CA LYS A 81 5.60 23.65 5.79
C LYS A 81 4.76 22.79 6.73
N TYR A 82 4.58 23.25 7.95
CA TYR A 82 3.61 22.64 8.85
C TYR A 82 2.18 23.00 8.44
N TYR A 83 1.37 21.98 8.16
CA TYR A 83 -0.01 22.13 7.73
C TYR A 83 -0.84 20.92 8.19
N ASN A 84 -1.99 21.18 8.83
CA ASN A 84 -2.92 20.15 9.32
C ASN A 84 -2.27 19.02 10.15
N GLY A 85 -1.26 19.36 10.98
CA GLY A 85 -0.62 18.38 11.88
C GLY A 85 0.59 17.65 11.29
N ILE A 86 0.94 17.89 10.02
CA ILE A 86 2.05 17.24 9.33
C ILE A 86 3.02 18.27 8.72
N ASN A 87 4.27 17.84 8.50
CA ASN A 87 5.26 18.62 7.77
C ASN A 87 5.22 18.22 6.30
N ILE A 88 4.90 19.16 5.41
CA ILE A 88 4.83 18.95 3.97
C ILE A 88 6.07 19.55 3.32
N SER A 89 6.81 18.77 2.54
CA SER A 89 8.01 19.23 1.85
C SER A 89 7.72 20.36 0.86
N TYR A 90 8.57 21.38 0.85
CA TYR A 90 8.60 22.33 -0.24
C TYR A 90 9.23 21.70 -1.47
N LEU A 91 8.47 21.58 -2.54
CA LEU A 91 9.03 21.18 -3.83
C LEU A 91 9.57 22.36 -4.62
N CYS A 92 9.03 23.55 -4.39
CA CYS A 92 9.51 24.78 -4.97
C CYS A 92 9.39 25.91 -3.93
N TYR A 93 10.49 26.63 -3.70
CA TYR A 93 10.54 27.65 -2.65
C TYR A 93 11.33 28.87 -3.05
N ASN A 94 10.85 30.04 -2.65
CA ASN A 94 11.59 31.32 -2.63
C ASN A 94 11.22 32.12 -1.39
N ALA A 95 12.21 32.49 -0.58
CA ALA A 95 12.02 33.33 0.59
C ALA A 95 11.62 34.78 0.23
N GLY A 96 12.02 35.25 -0.96
CA GLY A 96 11.70 36.60 -1.47
C GLY A 96 10.26 36.71 -1.94
N ASN A 97 9.84 37.95 -2.19
CA ASN A 97 8.53 38.26 -2.75
C ASN A 97 8.64 38.57 -4.26
N TYR A 98 7.55 38.37 -4.99
CA TYR A 98 7.39 38.64 -6.44
C TYR A 98 8.33 37.84 -7.38
N ASN A 99 9.17 36.98 -6.86
CA ASN A 99 10.09 36.19 -7.65
C ASN A 99 9.62 34.72 -7.73
N PRO A 100 9.82 34.06 -8.88
CA PRO A 100 9.58 32.64 -9.01
C PRO A 100 10.37 31.82 -7.98
N CYS A 101 9.84 30.70 -7.59
CA CYS A 101 10.53 29.75 -6.72
C CYS A 101 11.62 28.97 -7.46
N ILE A 102 12.54 28.40 -6.70
CA ILE A 102 13.51 27.44 -7.18
C ILE A 102 12.93 26.04 -6.93
N ASN A 103 12.89 25.21 -7.96
CA ASN A 103 12.52 23.81 -7.80
C ASN A 103 13.61 23.09 -7.02
N GLU A 104 13.31 22.69 -5.80
CA GLU A 104 14.26 22.04 -4.88
C GLU A 104 14.42 20.54 -5.18
N HIS A 105 13.42 19.92 -5.84
CA HIS A 105 13.37 18.49 -6.11
C HIS A 105 13.14 18.17 -7.60
N PRO A 106 14.07 18.56 -8.49
CA PRO A 106 13.90 18.37 -9.94
C PRO A 106 13.90 16.90 -10.37
N ILE A 107 14.42 16.02 -9.53
CA ILE A 107 14.47 14.56 -9.77
C ILE A 107 13.63 13.78 -8.72
N LEU A 108 12.52 14.37 -8.26
CA LEU A 108 11.67 13.88 -7.17
C LEU A 108 11.40 12.36 -7.22
N ILE A 109 11.15 11.78 -8.40
CA ILE A 109 10.87 10.34 -8.52
C ILE A 109 12.07 9.50 -8.06
N ASN A 110 13.30 9.94 -8.38
CA ASN A 110 14.49 9.23 -7.92
C ASN A 110 14.72 9.42 -6.42
N GLU A 111 14.43 10.60 -5.90
CA GLU A 111 14.52 10.91 -4.47
C GLU A 111 13.51 10.07 -3.68
N ILE A 112 12.25 10.01 -4.12
CA ILE A 112 11.21 9.14 -3.54
C ILE A 112 11.65 7.66 -3.59
N LYS A 113 12.27 7.22 -4.67
CA LYS A 113 12.77 5.85 -4.79
C LYS A 113 13.82 5.55 -3.71
N GLU A 114 14.78 6.43 -3.52
CA GLU A 114 15.82 6.25 -2.50
C GLU A 114 15.23 6.37 -1.08
N GLU A 115 14.27 7.26 -0.85
CA GLU A 115 13.56 7.39 0.42
C GLU A 115 12.86 6.09 0.81
N ILE A 116 12.09 5.51 -0.13
CA ILE A 116 11.45 4.20 0.09
C ILE A 116 12.49 3.13 0.39
N LYS A 117 13.55 3.04 -0.44
CA LYS A 117 14.61 2.05 -0.29
C LYS A 117 15.24 2.11 1.11
N ASN A 118 15.61 3.31 1.54
CA ASN A 118 16.22 3.53 2.86
C ASN A 118 15.29 3.16 4.01
N TYR A 119 13.99 3.47 3.86
CA TYR A 119 13.00 3.15 4.89
C TYR A 119 12.73 1.65 5.01
N ILE A 120 12.62 0.93 3.87
CA ILE A 120 12.25 -0.48 3.88
C ILE A 120 13.45 -1.42 4.10
N ALA A 121 14.68 -1.03 3.76
CA ALA A 121 15.84 -1.91 3.84
C ALA A 121 16.03 -2.56 5.22
N PRO A 122 15.99 -1.83 6.34
CA PRO A 122 16.09 -2.44 7.66
C PRO A 122 14.91 -3.34 8.01
N LYS A 123 13.71 -3.02 7.52
CA LYS A 123 12.49 -3.81 7.76
C LYS A 123 12.54 -5.12 6.96
N VAL A 124 13.00 -5.07 5.73
CA VAL A 124 13.21 -6.27 4.89
C VAL A 124 14.28 -7.16 5.50
N GLU A 125 15.38 -6.59 6.00
CA GLU A 125 16.40 -7.37 6.74
C GLU A 125 15.78 -8.07 7.95
N GLN A 126 14.94 -7.35 8.73
CA GLN A 126 14.24 -7.94 9.88
C GLN A 126 13.31 -9.09 9.45
N CYS A 127 12.59 -8.96 8.29
CA CYS A 127 11.77 -10.03 7.76
C CYS A 127 12.56 -11.33 7.51
N PHE A 128 13.77 -11.23 6.97
CA PHE A 128 14.62 -12.40 6.77
C PHE A 128 15.10 -12.99 8.10
N GLN A 129 15.37 -12.16 9.12
CA GLN A 129 15.76 -12.65 10.45
C GLN A 129 14.58 -13.34 11.17
N ASP A 130 13.37 -12.80 11.00
CA ASP A 130 12.14 -13.42 11.52
C ASP A 130 11.89 -14.77 10.84
N TYR A 131 12.01 -14.82 9.51
CA TYR A 131 11.93 -16.07 8.75
C TYR A 131 12.98 -17.09 9.21
N LYS A 132 14.22 -16.65 9.39
CA LYS A 132 15.31 -17.50 9.93
C LYS A 132 14.95 -18.09 11.30
N SER A 133 14.34 -17.28 12.15
CA SER A 133 13.90 -17.70 13.49
C SER A 133 12.79 -18.75 13.42
N GLU A 134 11.87 -18.60 12.48
CA GLU A 134 10.77 -19.56 12.24
C GLU A 134 11.30 -20.91 11.73
N ILE A 135 12.22 -20.88 10.75
CA ILE A 135 12.85 -22.11 10.21
C ILE A 135 13.62 -22.87 11.29
N LYS A 136 14.37 -22.14 12.14
CA LYS A 136 15.12 -22.78 13.26
C LYS A 136 14.20 -23.47 14.28
N LYS A 137 13.02 -22.91 14.58
CA LYS A 137 12.04 -23.55 15.47
C LYS A 137 11.56 -24.91 14.94
N ARG A 138 11.70 -25.16 13.64
CA ARG A 138 11.35 -26.42 12.97
C ARG A 138 12.50 -27.40 12.85
N ASN A 139 13.62 -27.16 13.54
CA ASN A 139 14.83 -27.97 13.49
C ASN A 139 15.46 -28.07 12.08
N ALA A 140 15.32 -27.03 11.27
CA ALA A 140 16.04 -26.84 10.02
C ALA A 140 17.12 -25.75 10.18
N GLU A 141 18.23 -25.93 9.47
CA GLU A 141 19.29 -24.93 9.40
C GLU A 141 19.02 -23.97 8.25
N ILE A 142 19.30 -22.69 8.46
CA ILE A 142 19.17 -21.66 7.45
C ILE A 142 20.37 -20.73 7.48
N GLU A 143 20.96 -20.52 6.31
CA GLU A 143 22.03 -19.55 6.08
C GLU A 143 21.49 -18.40 5.21
N LEU A 144 21.88 -17.17 5.54
CA LEU A 144 21.46 -15.97 4.81
C LEU A 144 22.70 -15.25 4.31
N GLY A 145 22.78 -15.02 3.00
CA GLY A 145 23.81 -14.21 2.36
C GLY A 145 23.60 -12.71 2.55
N VAL A 146 24.42 -11.92 1.87
CA VAL A 146 24.30 -10.46 1.83
C VAL A 146 23.05 -10.07 1.04
N MET A 147 22.31 -9.08 1.55
CA MET A 147 21.11 -8.55 0.89
C MET A 147 21.46 -7.36 -0.01
N ASN A 148 21.08 -7.43 -1.28
CA ASN A 148 21.02 -6.29 -2.18
C ASN A 148 19.56 -5.99 -2.50
N LEU A 149 19.12 -4.74 -2.26
CA LEU A 149 17.75 -4.29 -2.47
C LEU A 149 17.72 -3.26 -3.58
N GLU A 150 16.97 -3.53 -4.63
CA GLU A 150 16.70 -2.58 -5.71
C GLU A 150 15.21 -2.26 -5.79
N LEU A 151 14.90 -1.00 -6.09
CA LEU A 151 13.54 -0.50 -6.22
C LEU A 151 13.37 0.25 -7.53
N LYS A 152 12.26 -0.02 -8.23
CA LYS A 152 11.89 0.69 -9.46
C LYS A 152 10.46 1.20 -9.35
N LEU A 153 10.28 2.51 -9.52
CA LEU A 153 8.97 3.14 -9.67
C LEU A 153 8.59 3.16 -11.14
N ALA A 154 7.37 2.75 -11.44
CA ALA A 154 6.81 2.75 -12.79
C ALA A 154 5.33 3.15 -12.75
N PRO A 155 4.71 3.51 -13.89
CA PRO A 155 3.27 3.82 -13.92
C PRO A 155 2.43 2.71 -13.28
N ASP A 156 1.65 3.10 -12.26
CA ASP A 156 0.74 2.25 -11.48
C ASP A 156 1.39 1.09 -10.70
N ARG A 157 2.75 1.00 -10.65
CA ARG A 157 3.46 -0.12 -10.04
C ARG A 157 4.77 0.28 -9.37
N ILE A 158 5.11 -0.47 -8.33
CA ILE A 158 6.42 -0.46 -7.69
C ILE A 158 6.97 -1.89 -7.78
N PHE A 159 8.20 -2.02 -8.28
CA PHE A 159 8.93 -3.28 -8.30
C PHE A 159 10.02 -3.22 -7.24
N VAL A 160 10.05 -4.23 -6.38
CA VAL A 160 11.10 -4.43 -5.38
C VAL A 160 11.80 -5.74 -5.73
N ASN A 161 13.06 -5.64 -6.07
CA ASN A 161 13.93 -6.78 -6.34
C ASN A 161 14.91 -6.94 -5.19
N ILE A 162 14.95 -8.13 -4.61
CA ILE A 162 15.85 -8.46 -3.51
C ILE A 162 16.71 -9.63 -3.96
N GLU A 163 18.01 -9.40 -4.05
CA GLU A 163 19.01 -10.45 -4.29
C GLU A 163 19.61 -10.84 -2.95
N ARG A 164 19.38 -12.09 -2.57
CA ARG A 164 19.91 -12.66 -1.33
C ARG A 164 19.92 -14.17 -1.41
N GLU A 165 21.08 -14.78 -1.16
CA GLU A 165 21.17 -16.22 -1.00
C GLU A 165 20.49 -16.63 0.32
N VAL A 166 19.60 -17.61 0.23
CA VAL A 166 18.86 -18.20 1.34
C VAL A 166 18.94 -19.72 1.19
N ASP A 167 19.84 -20.34 1.96
CA ASP A 167 20.04 -21.78 1.96
C ASP A 167 19.35 -22.42 3.16
N ILE A 168 18.42 -23.33 2.90
CA ILE A 168 17.66 -24.04 3.92
C ILE A 168 18.03 -25.52 3.85
N LYS A 169 18.52 -26.09 4.95
CA LYS A 169 18.88 -27.50 5.08
C LYS A 169 17.99 -28.17 6.12
N SER A 170 17.20 -29.11 5.72
CA SER A 170 16.43 -30.02 6.56
C SER A 170 17.06 -31.42 6.53
N LYS A 171 16.64 -32.33 7.42
CA LYS A 171 17.15 -33.71 7.46
C LYS A 171 17.02 -34.46 6.15
N GLU A 172 16.04 -34.11 5.34
CA GLU A 172 15.68 -34.84 4.10
C GLU A 172 15.89 -34.03 2.82
N GLN A 173 15.97 -32.71 2.90
CA GLN A 173 15.97 -31.82 1.73
C GLN A 173 16.81 -30.56 1.96
N SER A 174 17.37 -30.02 0.89
CA SER A 174 18.04 -28.72 0.86
C SER A 174 17.43 -27.86 -0.23
N PHE A 175 17.16 -26.60 0.08
CA PHE A 175 16.61 -25.60 -0.83
C PHE A 175 17.51 -24.38 -0.85
N SER A 176 17.72 -23.81 -2.03
CA SER A 176 18.45 -22.56 -2.19
C SER A 176 17.60 -21.58 -3.01
N TYR A 177 17.56 -20.34 -2.57
CA TYR A 177 16.88 -19.22 -3.22
C TYR A 177 17.86 -18.05 -3.29
N ASP A 178 17.86 -17.31 -4.38
CA ASP A 178 18.79 -16.20 -4.62
C ASP A 178 18.10 -14.88 -4.92
N ARG A 179 16.81 -14.92 -5.31
CA ARG A 179 16.06 -13.75 -5.75
C ARG A 179 14.60 -13.76 -5.27
N PHE A 180 14.13 -12.56 -4.86
CA PHE A 180 12.77 -12.32 -4.45
C PHE A 180 12.24 -11.07 -5.14
N ASP A 181 11.30 -11.24 -6.07
CA ASP A 181 10.67 -10.17 -6.82
C ASP A 181 9.28 -9.88 -6.26
N VAL A 182 9.02 -8.63 -5.89
CA VAL A 182 7.73 -8.20 -5.35
C VAL A 182 7.19 -7.05 -6.20
N GLU A 183 6.01 -7.25 -6.75
CA GLU A 183 5.27 -6.22 -7.49
C GLU A 183 4.13 -5.68 -6.63
N ILE A 184 4.01 -4.36 -6.52
CA ILE A 184 3.02 -3.65 -5.71
C ILE A 184 2.28 -2.66 -6.60
N ILE A 185 0.94 -2.73 -6.62
CA ILE A 185 0.11 -1.76 -7.34
C ILE A 185 0.08 -0.47 -6.52
N SER A 186 0.51 0.65 -7.12
CA SER A 186 0.54 1.95 -6.45
C SER A 186 0.46 3.09 -7.46
N PRO A 187 -0.31 4.15 -7.18
CA PRO A 187 -0.39 5.34 -8.00
C PRO A 187 0.78 6.31 -7.79
N LEU A 188 1.72 5.99 -6.90
CA LEU A 188 2.78 6.87 -6.42
C LEU A 188 3.56 7.55 -7.56
N TYR A 189 4.01 6.76 -8.55
CA TYR A 189 4.74 7.29 -9.71
C TYR A 189 3.91 8.34 -10.47
N ASN A 190 2.64 8.06 -10.71
CA ASN A 190 1.76 8.96 -11.46
C ASN A 190 1.48 10.25 -10.68
N ILE A 191 1.26 10.16 -9.37
CA ILE A 191 1.02 11.32 -8.50
C ILE A 191 2.31 12.15 -8.40
N ALA A 192 3.46 11.53 -8.19
CA ALA A 192 4.75 12.22 -8.13
C ALA A 192 5.09 12.96 -9.44
N ARG A 193 4.72 12.41 -10.59
CA ARG A 193 4.85 13.12 -11.88
C ARG A 193 4.01 14.39 -11.94
N VAL A 194 2.79 14.36 -11.42
CA VAL A 194 1.94 15.58 -11.34
C VAL A 194 2.58 16.60 -10.40
N ALA A 195 3.10 16.15 -9.25
CA ALA A 195 3.80 17.02 -8.30
C ALA A 195 5.02 17.70 -8.94
N MET A 196 5.82 16.97 -9.71
CA MET A 196 6.95 17.53 -10.46
C MET A 196 6.50 18.56 -11.51
N GLU A 197 5.40 18.31 -12.21
CA GLU A 197 4.83 19.22 -13.19
C GLU A 197 4.39 20.53 -12.52
N ILE A 198 3.69 20.43 -11.37
CA ILE A 198 3.29 21.60 -10.56
C ILE A 198 4.52 22.41 -10.17
N ALA A 199 5.51 21.79 -9.54
CA ALA A 199 6.73 22.47 -9.10
C ALA A 199 7.49 23.14 -10.29
N SER A 200 7.54 22.48 -11.44
CA SER A 200 8.19 22.98 -12.64
C SER A 200 7.47 24.22 -13.23
N GLN A 201 6.13 24.20 -13.28
CA GLN A 201 5.35 25.32 -13.80
C GLN A 201 5.36 26.49 -12.82
N GLU A 202 5.27 26.26 -11.53
CA GLU A 202 5.39 27.29 -10.50
C GLU A 202 6.75 27.97 -10.50
N ALA A 203 7.84 27.20 -10.71
CA ALA A 203 9.18 27.73 -10.86
C ALA A 203 9.35 28.62 -12.10
N LYS A 204 8.54 28.40 -13.14
CA LYS A 204 8.67 29.13 -14.40
C LYS A 204 7.69 30.27 -14.56
N TYR A 205 6.45 30.05 -14.11
CA TYR A 205 5.34 30.96 -14.39
C TYR A 205 4.66 31.53 -13.14
N CYS A 206 5.09 31.14 -11.93
CA CYS A 206 4.43 31.44 -10.66
C CYS A 206 2.96 31.00 -10.61
N TYR A 207 2.62 30.04 -11.42
CA TYR A 207 1.24 29.56 -11.54
C TYR A 207 1.17 28.19 -12.20
N PHE A 208 0.29 27.37 -11.67
CA PHE A 208 -0.09 26.10 -12.27
C PHE A 208 -1.59 26.07 -12.57
N GLU A 209 -1.95 25.86 -13.85
CA GLU A 209 -3.35 25.79 -14.29
C GLU A 209 -3.94 24.40 -13.98
N TYR A 210 -4.28 24.17 -12.70
CA TYR A 210 -4.74 22.88 -12.23
C TYR A 210 -6.14 22.49 -12.76
N VAL A 211 -7.02 23.48 -13.04
CA VAL A 211 -8.38 23.21 -13.58
C VAL A 211 -8.29 22.65 -15.00
N GLY A 212 -7.53 23.29 -15.88
CA GLY A 212 -7.25 22.80 -17.22
C GLY A 212 -6.51 21.47 -17.21
N TYR A 213 -5.57 21.29 -16.27
CA TYR A 213 -4.86 20.03 -16.10
C TYR A 213 -5.81 18.87 -15.76
N MET A 214 -6.78 19.09 -14.84
CA MET A 214 -7.80 18.07 -14.51
C MET A 214 -8.73 17.71 -15.66
N ILE A 215 -8.97 18.64 -16.59
CA ILE A 215 -9.75 18.36 -17.80
C ILE A 215 -8.97 17.41 -18.72
N LEU A 216 -7.67 17.64 -18.89
CA LEU A 216 -6.79 16.82 -19.73
C LEU A 216 -6.46 15.46 -19.07
N TYR A 217 -6.36 15.44 -17.74
CA TYR A 217 -6.03 14.24 -16.96
C TYR A 217 -7.10 13.94 -15.91
N PRO A 218 -8.30 13.50 -16.33
CA PRO A 218 -9.48 13.38 -15.47
C PRO A 218 -9.36 12.32 -14.36
N LYS A 219 -8.29 11.53 -14.35
CA LYS A 219 -7.99 10.58 -13.29
C LYS A 219 -7.52 11.25 -11.99
N PHE A 220 -7.05 12.51 -12.06
CA PHE A 220 -6.63 13.26 -10.90
C PHE A 220 -7.68 14.26 -10.44
N ILE A 221 -7.67 14.56 -9.14
CA ILE A 221 -8.27 15.74 -8.53
C ILE A 221 -7.11 16.52 -7.92
N ILE A 222 -7.04 17.82 -8.21
CA ILE A 222 -6.03 18.71 -7.66
C ILE A 222 -6.76 19.84 -6.93
N GLU A 223 -6.50 19.94 -5.63
CA GLU A 223 -6.99 21.02 -4.78
C GLU A 223 -5.80 21.89 -4.41
N ARG A 224 -6.06 23.18 -4.14
CA ARG A 224 -5.04 24.15 -3.76
C ARG A 224 -5.54 25.01 -2.61
N ASP A 225 -4.77 25.02 -1.52
CA ASP A 225 -5.01 25.88 -0.37
C ASP A 225 -3.92 26.93 -0.27
N SER A 226 -4.31 28.23 -0.19
CA SER A 226 -3.38 29.35 -0.07
C SER A 226 -3.27 29.79 1.39
N LEU A 227 -2.06 29.88 1.91
CA LEU A 227 -1.78 30.27 3.29
C LEU A 227 -1.40 31.76 3.38
N SER A 228 -1.46 32.32 4.59
CA SER A 228 -1.21 33.75 4.85
C SER A 228 0.22 34.20 4.52
N ASP A 229 1.20 33.30 4.46
CA ASP A 229 2.59 33.57 4.07
C ASP A 229 2.84 33.37 2.58
N SER A 230 1.78 33.28 1.78
CA SER A 230 1.80 32.98 0.34
C SER A 230 2.34 31.60 0.00
N THR A 231 2.38 30.67 0.95
CA THR A 231 2.60 29.27 0.66
C THR A 231 1.31 28.67 0.10
N GLU A 232 1.42 27.93 -0.96
CA GLU A 232 0.34 27.13 -1.53
C GLU A 232 0.56 25.66 -1.23
N ILE A 233 -0.48 24.99 -0.72
CA ILE A 233 -0.51 23.55 -0.53
C ILE A 233 -1.33 22.96 -1.64
N TYR A 234 -0.69 22.16 -2.48
CA TYR A 234 -1.37 21.37 -3.51
C TYR A 234 -1.64 19.97 -2.98
N ILE A 235 -2.88 19.51 -3.11
CA ILE A 235 -3.34 18.17 -2.73
C ILE A 235 -3.71 17.44 -4.02
N ILE A 236 -2.91 16.44 -4.38
CA ILE A 236 -3.04 15.70 -5.64
C ILE A 236 -3.62 14.32 -5.34
N LYS A 237 -4.87 14.07 -5.76
CA LYS A 237 -5.60 12.82 -5.49
C LYS A 237 -5.73 11.98 -6.75
N ASP A 238 -5.44 10.70 -6.66
CA ASP A 238 -5.80 9.71 -7.67
C ASP A 238 -7.21 9.16 -7.40
N LYS A 239 -8.14 9.35 -8.33
CA LYS A 239 -9.56 8.98 -8.15
C LYS A 239 -9.77 7.48 -7.93
N LYS A 240 -8.93 6.65 -8.54
CA LYS A 240 -9.09 5.20 -8.51
C LYS A 240 -8.64 4.61 -7.17
N SER A 241 -7.46 4.98 -6.73
CA SER A 241 -6.85 4.45 -5.50
C SER A 241 -7.27 5.23 -4.26
N ARG A 242 -7.78 6.47 -4.42
CA ARG A 242 -8.05 7.46 -3.36
C ARG A 242 -6.80 7.88 -2.56
N LYS A 243 -5.61 7.54 -3.03
CA LYS A 243 -4.37 8.02 -2.45
C LYS A 243 -4.16 9.48 -2.86
N GLU A 244 -3.61 10.27 -1.93
CA GLU A 244 -3.34 11.69 -2.16
C GLU A 244 -1.93 12.06 -1.72
N MET A 245 -1.32 13.00 -2.44
CA MET A 245 -0.02 13.57 -2.11
C MET A 245 -0.18 15.07 -1.85
N ASN A 246 0.39 15.52 -0.75
CA ASN A 246 0.45 16.93 -0.42
C ASN A 246 1.84 17.47 -0.75
N ILE A 247 1.91 18.65 -1.37
CA ILE A 247 3.18 19.34 -1.62
C ILE A 247 3.04 20.82 -1.25
N ALA A 248 4.12 21.42 -0.81
CA ALA A 248 4.18 22.85 -0.52
C ALA A 248 4.95 23.59 -1.61
N ILE A 249 4.41 24.73 -2.03
CA ILE A 249 5.00 25.65 -3.01
C ILE A 249 4.96 27.05 -2.42
N ARG A 250 6.07 27.81 -2.53
CA ARG A 250 6.07 29.25 -2.26
C ARG A 250 6.75 29.99 -3.40
N SER A 251 5.93 30.46 -4.34
CA SER A 251 6.36 31.13 -5.56
C SER A 251 5.70 32.49 -5.68
N CYS A 252 6.43 33.49 -6.18
CA CYS A 252 5.93 34.86 -6.40
C CYS A 252 5.06 35.40 -5.26
N ALA A 253 5.49 35.15 -4.03
CA ALA A 253 4.77 35.53 -2.82
C ALA A 253 4.46 37.03 -2.80
N ILE A 254 3.24 37.37 -2.38
CA ILE A 254 2.79 38.77 -2.21
C ILE A 254 2.90 39.11 -0.72
N PRO A 255 3.56 40.24 -0.34
CA PRO A 255 3.62 40.63 1.06
C PRO A 255 2.23 40.82 1.64
N PRO A 256 1.99 40.41 2.90
CA PRO A 256 0.72 40.68 3.56
C PRO A 256 0.50 42.20 3.71
N GLY A 257 -0.70 42.69 3.34
CA GLY A 257 -1.09 44.10 3.50
C GLY A 257 -0.98 44.94 2.24
N LEU A 258 -0.83 44.37 1.07
CA LEU A 258 -1.01 45.02 -0.23
C LEU A 258 -2.39 44.71 -0.81
#